data_87076b629532c999c2f27710ab460b9f
#
_entry.id   87076b629532c999c2f27710ab460b9f
#
_cell.length_a   1.000
_cell.length_b   1.000
_cell.length_c   1.000
_cell.angle_alpha   90.00
_cell.angle_beta   90.00
_cell.angle_gamma   90.00
#
_symmetry.space_group_name_H-M   'P 1'
#
loop_
_entity.id
_entity.type
_entity.pdbx_description
1 polymer ?
#
loop_
_entity_poly.entity_id
_entity_poly.type
_entity_poly.pdbx_seq_one_letter_code
_entity_poly.pdbx_strand_id
1 'polypeptide(L)'
;MTNKLSFSLIALSALLFLSIASSKVTAQVGLSVSPPRTYFTLGAGQSETKQILVSNLSKTHIMELSVSFNDWEYDSIGNNVMAEAGVLSNSCSEWIDILPQSFFTVAPGASYELDVRMKVPENLPDSVPVHTAMLFITQINPTDGVNEQGANIKIAVRSGVKIYHRKSVKRDANVDITNFAYEKENPNQLKFAFDNIGNVWTDGTISCELLNQNTGERTKLEDVIFYSMPGDKRELFFELPEELNASKYIATAIFDYEHAASVKMAELSFDYEK
;
A
#
# COMPACT_ATOMS: atom_id res chain seq x y z
N MET A 1 52.26 20.26 39.88
CA MET A 1 50.84 20.27 40.31
C MET A 1 49.87 20.88 39.27
N THR A 2 50.31 21.38 38.13
CA THR A 2 49.53 22.12 37.12
C THR A 2 48.78 21.23 36.11
N ASN A 3 49.19 19.98 35.89
CA ASN A 3 48.56 19.11 34.87
C ASN A 3 47.24 18.45 35.29
N LYS A 4 46.93 18.35 36.58
CA LYS A 4 45.67 17.75 37.04
C LYS A 4 44.47 18.72 36.97
N LEU A 5 44.73 20.03 37.08
CA LEU A 5 43.68 21.06 36.99
C LEU A 5 43.19 21.25 35.56
N SER A 6 44.09 21.17 34.56
CA SER A 6 43.69 21.30 33.13
C SER A 6 42.90 20.12 32.64
N PHE A 7 43.18 18.90 33.12
CA PHE A 7 42.40 17.72 32.73
C PHE A 7 40.96 17.73 33.29
N SER A 8 40.79 18.27 34.51
CA SER A 8 39.50 18.41 35.17
C SER A 8 38.62 19.46 34.48
N LEU A 9 39.21 20.57 33.98
CA LEU A 9 38.47 21.60 33.25
C LEU A 9 38.01 21.12 31.87
N ILE A 10 38.83 20.34 31.16
CA ILE A 10 38.51 19.77 29.85
C ILE A 10 37.39 18.71 30.01
N ALA A 11 37.44 17.86 31.03
CA ALA A 11 36.39 16.88 31.33
C ALA A 11 35.07 17.55 31.71
N LEU A 12 35.09 18.65 32.44
CA LEU A 12 33.90 19.41 32.83
C LEU A 12 33.26 20.13 31.61
N SER A 13 34.09 20.67 30.70
CA SER A 13 33.57 21.30 29.47
C SER A 13 33.01 20.28 28.49
N ALA A 14 33.58 19.09 28.39
CA ALA A 14 33.04 18.00 27.57
C ALA A 14 31.71 17.48 28.11
N LEU A 15 31.55 17.40 29.44
CA LEU A 15 30.28 17.02 30.06
C LEU A 15 29.18 18.09 29.84
N LEU A 16 29.57 19.37 29.83
CA LEU A 16 28.65 20.49 29.56
C LEU A 16 28.21 20.50 28.08
N PHE A 17 29.08 20.13 27.14
CA PHE A 17 28.75 20.02 25.72
C PHE A 17 27.83 18.82 25.42
N LEU A 18 27.95 17.70 26.14
CA LEU A 18 27.07 16.55 25.98
C LEU A 18 25.62 16.82 26.45
N SER A 19 25.41 17.76 27.38
CA SER A 19 24.08 18.09 27.89
C SER A 19 23.29 19.03 26.99
N ILE A 20 23.91 19.65 25.97
CA ILE A 20 23.23 20.59 25.04
C ILE A 20 22.66 19.87 23.81
N ALA A 21 23.04 18.62 23.57
CA ALA A 21 22.48 17.78 22.48
C ALA A 21 21.16 17.11 22.87
N SER A 22 20.28 17.82 23.59
CA SER A 22 18.88 17.40 23.75
C SER A 22 18.16 17.63 22.42
N SER A 23 18.25 16.67 21.51
CA SER A 23 17.38 16.65 20.35
C SER A 23 15.95 16.73 20.86
N LYS A 24 15.24 17.79 20.49
CA LYS A 24 13.80 17.89 20.68
C LYS A 24 13.18 16.69 19.95
N VAL A 25 12.89 15.63 20.69
CA VAL A 25 11.99 14.58 20.18
C VAL A 25 10.64 15.25 19.99
N THR A 26 10.36 15.70 18.78
CA THR A 26 9.03 16.11 18.40
C THR A 26 8.14 14.88 18.56
N ALA A 27 7.17 14.95 19.44
CA ALA A 27 6.20 13.89 19.63
C ALA A 27 5.51 13.68 18.28
N GLN A 28 5.78 12.54 17.64
CA GLN A 28 5.18 12.19 16.37
C GLN A 28 3.68 12.03 16.60
N VAL A 29 2.89 12.90 15.98
CA VAL A 29 1.44 12.71 15.91
C VAL A 29 1.23 11.50 15.02
N GLY A 30 0.81 10.38 15.59
CA GLY A 30 0.69 9.11 14.87
C GLY A 30 -0.63 8.43 15.16
N LEU A 31 -1.33 8.06 14.11
CA LEU A 31 -2.47 7.17 14.13
C LEU A 31 -2.03 5.83 13.51
N SER A 32 -2.22 4.73 14.24
CA SER A 32 -2.02 3.39 13.71
C SER A 32 -3.37 2.69 13.57
N VAL A 33 -3.59 2.05 12.43
CA VAL A 33 -4.81 1.32 12.13
C VAL A 33 -4.45 -0.07 11.60
N SER A 34 -5.01 -1.11 12.22
CA SER A 34 -4.69 -2.51 11.90
C SER A 34 -5.94 -3.40 11.97
N PRO A 35 -6.15 -4.28 10.98
CA PRO A 35 -5.35 -4.47 9.78
C PRO A 35 -5.59 -3.38 8.71
N PRO A 36 -4.65 -3.14 7.79
CA PRO A 36 -4.84 -2.15 6.72
C PRO A 36 -5.78 -2.63 5.61
N ARG A 37 -6.16 -3.90 5.64
CA ARG A 37 -7.12 -4.55 4.71
C ARG A 37 -8.03 -5.48 5.49
N THR A 38 -9.31 -5.45 5.16
CA THR A 38 -10.33 -6.32 5.78
C THR A 38 -11.12 -7.04 4.70
N TYR A 39 -11.25 -8.35 4.82
CA TYR A 39 -11.83 -9.22 3.81
C TYR A 39 -13.09 -9.90 4.34
N PHE A 40 -14.20 -9.79 3.60
CA PHE A 40 -15.46 -10.45 3.89
C PHE A 40 -15.76 -11.50 2.81
N THR A 41 -16.18 -12.70 3.21
CA THR A 41 -16.64 -13.74 2.30
C THR A 41 -18.05 -14.12 2.69
N LEU A 42 -19.02 -13.45 2.09
CA LEU A 42 -20.44 -13.50 2.49
C LEU A 42 -21.32 -13.71 1.27
N GLY A 43 -22.36 -14.51 1.44
CA GLY A 43 -23.46 -14.62 0.47
C GLY A 43 -24.47 -13.47 0.61
N ALA A 44 -25.42 -13.41 -0.35
CA ALA A 44 -26.51 -12.46 -0.32
C ALA A 44 -27.33 -12.59 0.99
N GLY A 45 -27.71 -11.47 1.59
CA GLY A 45 -28.45 -11.38 2.85
C GLY A 45 -27.66 -11.70 4.12
N GLN A 46 -26.39 -12.12 3.99
CA GLN A 46 -25.53 -12.43 5.15
C GLN A 46 -24.89 -11.18 5.73
N SER A 47 -24.51 -11.28 7.01
CA SER A 47 -23.77 -10.22 7.69
C SER A 47 -22.67 -10.80 8.58
N GLU A 48 -21.58 -10.04 8.72
CA GLU A 48 -20.44 -10.35 9.62
C GLU A 48 -19.89 -9.04 10.18
N THR A 49 -19.38 -9.10 11.41
CA THR A 49 -18.67 -7.99 12.04
C THR A 49 -17.20 -8.34 12.20
N LYS A 50 -16.30 -7.45 11.78
CA LYS A 50 -14.86 -7.55 12.00
C LYS A 50 -14.35 -6.34 12.75
N GLN A 51 -13.27 -6.53 13.51
CA GLN A 51 -12.66 -5.48 14.30
C GLN A 51 -11.45 -4.88 13.61
N ILE A 52 -11.35 -3.55 13.73
CA ILE A 52 -10.18 -2.77 13.33
C ILE A 52 -9.65 -2.10 14.59
N LEU A 53 -8.38 -2.36 14.92
CA LEU A 53 -7.70 -1.72 16.04
C LEU A 53 -7.18 -0.35 15.59
N VAL A 54 -7.63 0.70 16.32
CA VAL A 54 -7.22 2.09 16.09
C VAL A 54 -6.42 2.57 17.28
N SER A 55 -5.14 2.89 17.08
CA SER A 55 -4.22 3.24 18.17
C SER A 55 -3.71 4.67 18.02
N ASN A 56 -3.81 5.43 19.12
CA ASN A 56 -3.22 6.76 19.23
C ASN A 56 -1.77 6.63 19.71
N LEU A 57 -0.81 6.85 18.84
CA LEU A 57 0.62 6.76 19.17
C LEU A 57 1.15 8.03 19.85
N SER A 58 0.37 9.11 19.92
CA SER A 58 0.72 10.30 20.70
C SER A 58 0.77 9.96 22.18
N LYS A 59 1.73 10.51 22.89
CA LYS A 59 1.86 10.35 24.34
C LYS A 59 1.13 11.45 25.11
N THR A 60 0.70 12.50 24.44
CA THR A 60 0.20 13.73 25.10
C THR A 60 -1.13 14.23 24.57
N HIS A 61 -1.50 13.89 23.32
CA HIS A 61 -2.68 14.46 22.66
C HIS A 61 -3.77 13.42 22.52
N ILE A 62 -4.98 13.78 22.94
CA ILE A 62 -6.21 13.02 22.67
C ILE A 62 -6.52 13.16 21.17
N MET A 63 -6.94 12.08 20.52
CA MET A 63 -7.43 12.11 19.16
C MET A 63 -8.95 11.97 19.14
N GLU A 64 -9.61 12.93 18.51
CA GLU A 64 -11.02 12.84 18.11
C GLU A 64 -11.05 12.37 16.67
N LEU A 65 -11.70 11.24 16.40
CA LEU A 65 -11.66 10.53 15.14
C LEU A 65 -13.06 10.39 14.56
N SER A 66 -13.16 10.54 13.24
CA SER A 66 -14.36 10.25 12.47
C SER A 66 -14.10 9.20 11.41
N VAL A 67 -15.11 8.37 11.13
CA VAL A 67 -15.09 7.37 10.07
C VAL A 67 -15.91 7.87 8.88
N SER A 68 -15.34 7.71 7.67
CA SER A 68 -16.01 8.00 6.42
C SER A 68 -15.65 6.95 5.37
N PHE A 69 -16.42 6.89 4.28
CA PHE A 69 -16.19 5.95 3.20
C PHE A 69 -15.95 6.68 1.90
N ASN A 70 -15.15 6.06 1.05
CA ASN A 70 -15.00 6.36 -0.37
C ASN A 70 -15.00 5.04 -1.15
N ASP A 71 -15.24 5.12 -2.44
CA ASP A 71 -14.91 4.05 -3.36
C ASP A 71 -13.48 4.20 -3.85
N TRP A 72 -12.91 3.14 -4.38
CA TRP A 72 -11.57 3.16 -4.94
C TRP A 72 -11.39 2.08 -6.01
N GLU A 73 -10.52 2.35 -6.94
CA GLU A 73 -10.06 1.42 -7.97
C GLU A 73 -8.56 1.59 -8.20
N TYR A 74 -7.96 0.68 -8.95
CA TYR A 74 -6.59 0.86 -9.43
C TYR A 74 -6.61 1.48 -10.82
N ASP A 75 -5.70 2.43 -11.09
CA ASP A 75 -5.34 2.79 -12.46
C ASP A 75 -4.49 1.69 -13.12
N SER A 76 -4.13 1.86 -14.40
CA SER A 76 -3.34 0.87 -15.14
C SER A 76 -1.97 0.59 -14.53
N ILE A 77 -1.36 1.55 -13.85
CA ILE A 77 -0.03 1.40 -13.22
C ILE A 77 -0.10 1.06 -11.73
N GLY A 78 -1.31 0.97 -11.13
CA GLY A 78 -1.54 0.49 -9.78
C GLY A 78 -1.70 1.52 -8.70
N ASN A 79 -1.83 2.77 -9.04
CA ASN A 79 -2.19 3.78 -8.07
C ASN A 79 -3.65 3.63 -7.66
N ASN A 80 -3.93 4.02 -6.42
CA ASN A 80 -5.31 4.09 -5.94
C ASN A 80 -5.97 5.38 -6.46
N VAL A 81 -7.05 5.21 -7.22
CA VAL A 81 -7.93 6.30 -7.64
C VAL A 81 -9.16 6.29 -6.75
N MET A 82 -9.43 7.42 -6.08
CA MET A 82 -10.56 7.57 -5.16
C MET A 82 -11.76 8.14 -5.89
N ALA A 83 -12.94 7.59 -5.58
CA ALA A 83 -14.24 8.12 -5.98
C ALA A 83 -15.12 8.37 -4.75
N GLU A 84 -16.22 9.08 -4.91
CA GLU A 84 -17.22 9.24 -3.86
C GLU A 84 -17.86 7.88 -3.54
N ALA A 85 -18.28 7.71 -2.29
CA ALA A 85 -18.90 6.47 -1.83
C ALA A 85 -20.18 6.15 -2.62
N GLY A 86 -20.33 4.91 -3.08
CA GLY A 86 -21.51 4.43 -3.82
C GLY A 86 -21.51 4.74 -5.31
N VAL A 87 -20.43 5.34 -5.86
CA VAL A 87 -20.37 5.73 -7.29
C VAL A 87 -19.91 4.58 -8.19
N LEU A 88 -18.95 3.77 -7.74
CA LEU A 88 -18.45 2.66 -8.53
C LEU A 88 -19.43 1.47 -8.52
N SER A 89 -19.53 0.78 -9.64
CA SER A 89 -20.44 -0.37 -9.79
C SER A 89 -20.13 -1.54 -8.85
N ASN A 90 -18.89 -1.61 -8.36
CA ASN A 90 -18.41 -2.59 -7.38
C ASN A 90 -18.33 -2.03 -5.96
N SER A 91 -18.97 -0.89 -5.68
CA SER A 91 -19.01 -0.32 -4.33
C SER A 91 -19.75 -1.22 -3.34
N CYS A 92 -19.20 -1.34 -2.12
CA CYS A 92 -19.91 -1.88 -0.95
C CYS A 92 -19.93 -0.90 0.22
N SER A 93 -19.67 0.38 -0.02
CA SER A 93 -19.61 1.41 1.03
C SER A 93 -20.93 1.53 1.80
N GLU A 94 -22.08 1.40 1.12
CA GLU A 94 -23.40 1.46 1.73
C GLU A 94 -23.80 0.18 2.49
N TRP A 95 -23.02 -0.89 2.37
CA TRP A 95 -23.27 -2.16 3.07
C TRP A 95 -22.63 -2.20 4.44
N ILE A 96 -21.90 -1.16 4.82
CA ILE A 96 -21.03 -1.15 5.99
C ILE A 96 -21.58 -0.22 7.07
N ASP A 97 -21.87 -0.79 8.24
CA ASP A 97 -22.17 -0.04 9.46
C ASP A 97 -20.94 0.03 10.37
N ILE A 98 -20.73 1.18 10.98
CA ILE A 98 -19.75 1.37 12.05
C ILE A 98 -20.44 1.35 13.41
N LEU A 99 -19.96 0.53 14.32
CA LEU A 99 -20.57 0.34 15.62
C LEU A 99 -19.61 0.73 16.76
N PRO A 100 -20.15 1.32 17.83
CA PRO A 100 -21.54 1.79 18.01
C PRO A 100 -21.82 3.10 17.24
N GLN A 101 -20.79 3.82 16.80
CA GLN A 101 -20.89 5.10 16.09
C GLN A 101 -19.65 5.41 15.28
N SER A 102 -19.78 6.27 14.27
CA SER A 102 -18.69 6.68 13.36
C SER A 102 -17.80 7.80 13.91
N PHE A 103 -18.01 8.20 15.16
CA PHE A 103 -17.22 9.21 15.85
C PHE A 103 -16.79 8.68 17.22
N PHE A 104 -15.50 8.78 17.55
CA PHE A 104 -14.96 8.30 18.82
C PHE A 104 -13.67 9.01 19.19
N THR A 105 -13.30 8.89 20.47
CA THR A 105 -12.10 9.51 21.02
C THR A 105 -11.12 8.45 21.50
N VAL A 106 -9.82 8.64 21.22
CA VAL A 106 -8.76 7.75 21.69
C VAL A 106 -7.76 8.55 22.54
N ALA A 107 -7.64 8.18 23.81
CA ALA A 107 -6.69 8.80 24.73
C ALA A 107 -5.22 8.58 24.27
N PRO A 108 -4.26 9.41 24.76
CA PRO A 108 -2.85 9.23 24.47
C PRO A 108 -2.37 7.82 24.82
N GLY A 109 -1.69 7.16 23.88
CA GLY A 109 -1.14 5.80 24.03
C GLY A 109 -2.20 4.69 24.14
N ALA A 110 -3.48 5.01 24.01
CA ALA A 110 -4.57 4.03 24.06
C ALA A 110 -4.94 3.51 22.68
N SER A 111 -5.73 2.43 22.66
CA SER A 111 -6.32 1.86 21.45
C SER A 111 -7.83 1.74 21.60
N TYR A 112 -8.53 1.74 20.47
CA TYR A 112 -9.96 1.57 20.34
C TYR A 112 -10.26 0.47 19.34
N GLU A 113 -11.13 -0.48 19.69
CA GLU A 113 -11.60 -1.52 18.80
C GLU A 113 -12.86 -1.02 18.07
N LEU A 114 -12.72 -0.81 16.77
CA LEU A 114 -13.78 -0.34 15.89
C LEU A 114 -14.48 -1.54 15.26
N ASP A 115 -15.75 -1.73 15.56
CA ASP A 115 -16.55 -2.78 14.94
C ASP A 115 -17.08 -2.33 13.58
N VAL A 116 -16.68 -3.04 12.55
CA VAL A 116 -17.07 -2.84 11.15
C VAL A 116 -17.98 -3.98 10.73
N ARG A 117 -19.29 -3.71 10.61
CA ARG A 117 -20.28 -4.69 10.24
C ARG A 117 -20.68 -4.54 8.78
N MET A 118 -20.44 -5.58 7.99
CA MET A 118 -20.94 -5.68 6.64
C MET A 118 -22.30 -6.40 6.60
N LYS A 119 -23.25 -5.84 5.84
CA LYS A 119 -24.56 -6.43 5.54
C LYS A 119 -24.73 -6.51 4.03
N VAL A 120 -24.58 -7.70 3.50
CA VAL A 120 -24.71 -7.91 2.05
C VAL A 120 -26.17 -7.86 1.64
N PRO A 121 -26.55 -7.12 0.58
CA PRO A 121 -27.92 -7.10 0.06
C PRO A 121 -28.42 -8.48 -0.36
N GLU A 122 -29.73 -8.72 -0.27
CA GLU A 122 -30.33 -9.98 -0.71
C GLU A 122 -30.23 -10.17 -2.24
N ASN A 123 -30.28 -9.06 -2.99
CA ASN A 123 -30.19 -9.04 -4.44
C ASN A 123 -28.77 -8.59 -4.85
N LEU A 124 -27.87 -9.54 -5.02
CA LEU A 124 -26.49 -9.29 -5.41
C LEU A 124 -26.26 -9.69 -6.87
N PRO A 125 -25.85 -8.74 -7.76
CA PRO A 125 -25.57 -9.06 -9.15
C PRO A 125 -24.45 -10.10 -9.27
N ASP A 126 -24.62 -11.08 -10.18
CA ASP A 126 -23.59 -12.09 -10.45
C ASP A 126 -22.43 -11.54 -11.29
N SER A 127 -22.64 -10.43 -11.98
CA SER A 127 -21.66 -9.79 -12.86
C SER A 127 -20.48 -9.15 -12.13
N VAL A 128 -20.62 -8.86 -10.82
CA VAL A 128 -19.57 -8.25 -10.01
C VAL A 128 -19.04 -9.27 -9.01
N PRO A 129 -17.84 -9.84 -9.25
CA PRO A 129 -17.30 -10.90 -8.41
C PRO A 129 -16.74 -10.39 -7.07
N VAL A 130 -16.27 -9.15 -7.05
CA VAL A 130 -15.66 -8.52 -5.87
C VAL A 130 -16.20 -7.10 -5.71
N HIS A 131 -16.61 -6.76 -4.48
CA HIS A 131 -17.01 -5.41 -4.12
C HIS A 131 -15.98 -4.80 -3.17
N THR A 132 -15.79 -3.50 -3.24
CA THR A 132 -14.78 -2.78 -2.46
C THR A 132 -15.33 -1.51 -1.83
N ALA A 133 -14.68 -1.09 -0.75
CA ALA A 133 -14.82 0.23 -0.16
C ALA A 133 -13.49 0.65 0.48
N MET A 134 -13.28 1.94 0.62
CA MET A 134 -12.19 2.51 1.41
C MET A 134 -12.79 3.14 2.67
N LEU A 135 -12.49 2.57 3.83
CA LEU A 135 -12.83 3.15 5.12
C LEU A 135 -11.71 4.10 5.53
N PHE A 136 -12.03 5.36 5.78
CA PHE A 136 -11.11 6.33 6.30
C PHE A 136 -11.38 6.64 7.76
N ILE A 137 -10.31 6.67 8.55
CA ILE A 137 -10.31 7.16 9.93
C ILE A 137 -9.53 8.47 9.92
N THR A 138 -10.22 9.58 10.21
CA THR A 138 -9.70 10.94 10.08
C THR A 138 -9.71 11.64 11.43
N GLN A 139 -8.57 12.22 11.82
CA GLN A 139 -8.48 13.10 12.99
C GLN A 139 -9.18 14.43 12.69
N ILE A 140 -10.11 14.84 13.56
CA ILE A 140 -10.91 16.06 13.41
C ILE A 140 -10.52 17.17 14.38
N ASN A 141 -9.65 16.90 15.37
CA ASN A 141 -9.02 17.88 16.25
C ASN A 141 -7.53 18.01 15.90
N PRO A 142 -7.16 18.78 14.84
CA PRO A 142 -5.78 18.91 14.40
C PRO A 142 -4.89 19.50 15.49
N THR A 143 -3.63 19.08 15.51
CA THR A 143 -2.61 19.60 16.42
C THR A 143 -1.83 20.76 15.78
N ASP A 144 -1.34 21.67 16.62
CA ASP A 144 -0.43 22.73 16.18
C ASP A 144 0.94 22.16 15.87
N GLY A 145 1.52 22.60 14.77
CA GLY A 145 2.86 22.27 14.33
C GLY A 145 3.55 23.46 13.68
N VAL A 146 4.81 23.28 13.35
CA VAL A 146 5.63 24.26 12.64
C VAL A 146 6.26 23.55 11.43
N ASN A 147 6.15 24.13 10.25
CA ASN A 147 6.79 23.57 9.06
C ASN A 147 8.31 23.87 9.04
N GLU A 148 9.01 23.34 8.04
CA GLU A 148 10.47 23.54 7.88
C GLU A 148 10.87 25.02 7.74
N GLN A 149 9.98 25.88 7.25
CA GLN A 149 10.18 27.32 7.11
C GLN A 149 9.80 28.12 8.37
N GLY A 150 9.40 27.45 9.46
CA GLY A 150 9.03 28.07 10.74
C GLY A 150 7.60 28.63 10.78
N ALA A 151 6.75 28.37 9.79
CA ALA A 151 5.36 28.82 9.80
C ALA A 151 4.48 27.88 10.64
N ASN A 152 3.52 28.43 11.37
CA ASN A 152 2.53 27.66 12.12
C ASN A 152 1.58 26.92 11.16
N ILE A 153 1.42 25.63 11.35
CA ILE A 153 0.52 24.78 10.57
C ILE A 153 -0.39 23.96 11.50
N LYS A 154 -1.52 23.51 10.96
CA LYS A 154 -2.38 22.52 11.61
C LYS A 154 -2.12 21.16 10.98
N ILE A 155 -1.85 20.15 11.81
CA ILE A 155 -1.55 18.79 11.39
C ILE A 155 -2.72 17.88 11.81
N ALA A 156 -3.33 17.19 10.86
CA ALA A 156 -4.30 16.13 11.10
C ALA A 156 -3.85 14.87 10.33
N VAL A 157 -4.10 13.71 10.91
CA VAL A 157 -3.79 12.42 10.29
C VAL A 157 -5.05 11.76 9.77
N ARG A 158 -4.92 11.06 8.63
CA ARG A 158 -5.97 10.24 8.03
C ARG A 158 -5.37 8.90 7.62
N SER A 159 -6.03 7.81 8.01
CA SER A 159 -5.64 6.45 7.65
C SER A 159 -6.75 5.76 6.88
N GLY A 160 -6.41 5.04 5.81
CA GLY A 160 -7.35 4.27 5.01
C GLY A 160 -7.23 2.77 5.27
N VAL A 161 -8.36 2.09 5.34
CA VAL A 161 -8.46 0.62 5.38
C VAL A 161 -9.24 0.16 4.16
N LYS A 162 -8.64 -0.69 3.34
CA LYS A 162 -9.32 -1.30 2.20
C LYS A 162 -10.25 -2.41 2.67
N ILE A 163 -11.53 -2.29 2.32
CA ILE A 163 -12.54 -3.31 2.56
C ILE A 163 -12.76 -4.07 1.25
N TYR A 164 -12.77 -5.40 1.34
CA TYR A 164 -13.02 -6.30 0.23
C TYR A 164 -14.16 -7.25 0.60
N HIS A 165 -15.12 -7.39 -0.30
CA HIS A 165 -16.17 -8.40 -0.22
C HIS A 165 -16.15 -9.28 -1.46
N ARG A 166 -16.31 -10.58 -1.27
CA ARG A 166 -16.58 -11.54 -2.33
C ARG A 166 -17.66 -12.53 -1.90
N LYS A 167 -18.34 -13.12 -2.88
CA LYS A 167 -19.25 -14.23 -2.63
C LYS A 167 -18.49 -15.47 -2.17
N SER A 168 -19.16 -16.37 -1.44
CA SER A 168 -18.65 -17.69 -1.03
C SER A 168 -18.70 -18.69 -2.20
N VAL A 169 -18.05 -18.31 -3.34
CA VAL A 169 -17.90 -19.19 -4.51
C VAL A 169 -16.46 -19.68 -4.62
N LYS A 170 -16.24 -20.69 -5.47
CA LYS A 170 -14.87 -21.18 -5.73
C LYS A 170 -14.00 -20.01 -6.20
N ARG A 171 -12.87 -19.84 -5.52
CA ARG A 171 -11.88 -18.84 -5.88
C ARG A 171 -11.19 -19.26 -7.17
N ASP A 172 -11.13 -18.34 -8.14
CA ASP A 172 -10.38 -18.47 -9.38
C ASP A 172 -9.48 -17.24 -9.51
N ALA A 173 -8.24 -17.40 -9.05
CA ALA A 173 -7.19 -16.39 -9.23
C ALA A 173 -6.52 -16.68 -10.57
N ASN A 174 -6.81 -15.87 -11.57
CA ASN A 174 -6.29 -16.07 -12.93
C ASN A 174 -5.93 -14.74 -13.58
N VAL A 175 -4.75 -14.69 -14.16
CA VAL A 175 -4.24 -13.53 -14.90
C VAL A 175 -3.84 -13.98 -16.28
N ASP A 176 -3.91 -13.08 -17.26
CA ASP A 176 -3.44 -13.31 -18.63
C ASP A 176 -2.38 -12.26 -18.97
N ILE A 177 -1.18 -12.73 -19.39
CA ILE A 177 -0.10 -11.84 -19.79
C ILE A 177 -0.41 -11.36 -21.20
N THR A 178 -0.62 -10.06 -21.36
CA THR A 178 -1.08 -9.46 -22.62
C THR A 178 0.04 -8.80 -23.40
N ASN A 179 1.13 -8.36 -22.73
CA ASN A 179 2.27 -7.76 -23.38
C ASN A 179 3.56 -7.91 -22.56
N PHE A 180 4.68 -8.12 -23.23
CA PHE A 180 6.01 -7.97 -22.67
C PHE A 180 6.91 -7.36 -23.75
N ALA A 181 7.37 -6.12 -23.58
CA ALA A 181 8.01 -5.35 -24.62
C ALA A 181 9.15 -4.47 -24.09
N TYR A 182 10.14 -4.24 -24.94
CA TYR A 182 11.14 -3.19 -24.79
C TYR A 182 10.67 -1.96 -25.58
N GLU A 183 10.50 -0.84 -24.89
CA GLU A 183 10.04 0.41 -25.49
C GLU A 183 11.23 1.31 -25.84
N LYS A 184 11.54 1.45 -27.12
CA LYS A 184 12.69 2.26 -27.60
C LYS A 184 12.56 3.75 -27.26
N GLU A 185 11.35 4.26 -27.11
CA GLU A 185 11.09 5.64 -26.70
C GLU A 185 11.39 5.89 -25.21
N ASN A 186 11.42 4.81 -24.43
CA ASN A 186 11.76 4.82 -23.01
C ASN A 186 12.81 3.73 -22.74
N PRO A 187 14.06 3.92 -23.23
CA PRO A 187 15.05 2.85 -23.40
C PRO A 187 15.55 2.25 -22.08
N ASN A 188 15.20 2.82 -20.94
CA ASN A 188 15.67 2.36 -19.64
C ASN A 188 14.71 1.39 -18.95
N GLN A 189 13.68 0.90 -19.64
CA GLN A 189 12.70 0.02 -19.02
C GLN A 189 12.09 -1.01 -19.98
N LEU A 190 11.62 -2.13 -19.39
CA LEU A 190 10.76 -3.10 -20.04
C LEU A 190 9.33 -2.91 -19.55
N LYS A 191 8.37 -2.91 -20.47
CA LYS A 191 6.94 -2.88 -20.16
C LYS A 191 6.39 -4.30 -20.08
N PHE A 192 5.70 -4.59 -19.00
CA PHE A 192 4.97 -5.85 -18.77
C PHE A 192 3.50 -5.55 -18.54
N ALA A 193 2.60 -6.16 -19.29
CA ALA A 193 1.16 -5.94 -19.14
C ALA A 193 0.41 -7.26 -18.95
N PHE A 194 -0.64 -7.21 -18.11
CA PHE A 194 -1.51 -8.34 -17.88
C PHE A 194 -2.95 -7.90 -17.52
N ASP A 195 -3.90 -8.78 -17.75
CA ASP A 195 -5.30 -8.65 -17.35
C ASP A 195 -5.61 -9.63 -16.22
N ASN A 196 -6.31 -9.20 -15.17
CA ASN A 196 -6.90 -10.11 -14.18
C ASN A 196 -8.25 -10.62 -14.73
N ILE A 197 -8.24 -11.84 -15.24
CA ILE A 197 -9.40 -12.52 -15.80
C ILE A 197 -10.10 -13.47 -14.82
N GLY A 198 -9.64 -13.46 -13.56
CA GLY A 198 -10.21 -14.25 -12.46
C GLY A 198 -11.46 -13.63 -11.84
N ASN A 199 -11.92 -14.26 -10.76
CA ASN A 199 -13.07 -13.79 -9.97
C ASN A 199 -12.69 -13.28 -8.58
N VAL A 200 -11.40 -13.03 -8.35
CA VAL A 200 -10.87 -12.57 -7.06
C VAL A 200 -9.70 -11.61 -7.30
N TRP A 201 -9.46 -10.74 -6.32
CA TRP A 201 -8.22 -9.95 -6.30
C TRP A 201 -7.01 -10.87 -6.32
N THR A 202 -5.95 -10.42 -6.97
CA THR A 202 -4.64 -11.07 -6.99
C THR A 202 -3.57 -10.08 -6.60
N ASP A 203 -2.60 -10.56 -5.85
CA ASP A 203 -1.38 -9.85 -5.51
C ASP A 203 -0.20 -10.81 -5.56
N GLY A 204 0.98 -10.27 -5.78
CA GLY A 204 2.18 -11.08 -5.90
C GLY A 204 3.36 -10.28 -6.38
N THR A 205 4.31 -11.00 -6.95
CA THR A 205 5.57 -10.44 -7.41
C THR A 205 5.85 -10.92 -8.83
N ILE A 206 6.35 -10.03 -9.68
CA ILE A 206 6.90 -10.38 -10.98
C ILE A 206 8.41 -10.18 -10.88
N SER A 207 9.17 -11.27 -11.05
CA SER A 207 10.62 -11.22 -11.15
C SER A 207 11.04 -11.24 -12.61
N CYS A 208 12.14 -10.55 -12.96
CA CYS A 208 12.67 -10.53 -14.30
C CYS A 208 14.18 -10.74 -14.29
N GLU A 209 14.66 -11.61 -15.18
CA GLU A 209 16.07 -11.86 -15.40
C GLU A 209 16.43 -11.57 -16.87
N LEU A 210 17.54 -10.86 -17.08
CA LEU A 210 18.12 -10.61 -18.40
C LEU A 210 19.25 -11.61 -18.65
N LEU A 211 19.28 -12.22 -19.82
CA LEU A 211 20.40 -13.01 -20.33
C LEU A 211 21.02 -12.26 -21.52
N ASN A 212 22.27 -11.85 -21.38
CA ASN A 212 23.05 -11.33 -22.50
C ASN A 212 23.41 -12.49 -23.44
N GLN A 213 22.92 -12.47 -24.67
CA GLN A 213 23.12 -13.58 -25.62
C GLN A 213 24.58 -13.69 -26.14
N ASN A 214 25.34 -12.61 -26.05
CA ASN A 214 26.72 -12.59 -26.54
C ASN A 214 27.71 -13.08 -25.47
N THR A 215 27.47 -12.76 -24.18
CA THR A 215 28.41 -13.07 -23.10
C THR A 215 27.93 -14.24 -22.23
N GLY A 216 26.64 -14.56 -22.25
CA GLY A 216 26.00 -15.50 -21.34
C GLY A 216 25.77 -14.96 -19.92
N GLU A 217 26.07 -13.70 -19.68
CA GLU A 217 25.86 -13.04 -18.38
C GLU A 217 24.38 -12.91 -18.04
N ARG A 218 24.05 -13.15 -16.78
CA ARG A 218 22.68 -13.01 -16.25
C ARG A 218 22.61 -11.86 -15.27
N THR A 219 21.60 -11.01 -15.43
CA THR A 219 21.33 -9.87 -14.56
C THR A 219 19.90 -9.97 -14.05
N LYS A 220 19.73 -10.10 -12.75
CA LYS A 220 18.40 -10.04 -12.13
C LYS A 220 17.99 -8.57 -11.98
N LEU A 221 16.79 -8.21 -12.45
CA LEU A 221 16.17 -6.91 -12.24
C LEU A 221 15.48 -6.86 -10.86
N GLU A 222 15.12 -5.67 -10.41
CA GLU A 222 14.34 -5.49 -9.19
C GLU A 222 12.95 -6.10 -9.37
N ASP A 223 12.51 -6.84 -8.36
CA ASP A 223 11.21 -7.50 -8.37
C ASP A 223 10.08 -6.44 -8.27
N VAL A 224 9.04 -6.57 -9.09
CA VAL A 224 7.89 -5.66 -9.10
C VAL A 224 6.72 -6.30 -8.36
N ILE A 225 6.27 -5.65 -7.28
CA ILE A 225 5.07 -6.05 -6.53
C ILE A 225 3.84 -5.49 -7.24
N PHE A 226 2.80 -6.30 -7.37
CA PHE A 226 1.54 -5.86 -7.97
C PHE A 226 0.33 -6.22 -7.12
N TYR A 227 -0.75 -5.47 -7.38
CA TYR A 227 -2.09 -5.72 -6.88
C TYR A 227 -3.07 -5.54 -8.04
N SER A 228 -4.07 -6.40 -8.17
CA SER A 228 -5.11 -6.27 -9.18
C SER A 228 -6.47 -6.78 -8.71
N MET A 229 -7.51 -6.21 -9.25
CA MET A 229 -8.91 -6.62 -9.05
C MET A 229 -9.41 -7.36 -10.29
N PRO A 230 -10.46 -8.19 -10.19
CA PRO A 230 -11.10 -8.78 -11.37
C PRO A 230 -11.46 -7.72 -12.41
N GLY A 231 -11.00 -7.93 -13.65
CA GLY A 231 -11.19 -7.01 -14.76
C GLY A 231 -10.13 -5.92 -14.92
N ASP A 232 -9.19 -5.79 -13.97
CA ASP A 232 -8.09 -4.83 -14.09
C ASP A 232 -7.16 -5.21 -15.25
N LYS A 233 -6.74 -4.17 -15.98
CA LYS A 233 -5.66 -4.21 -16.97
C LYS A 233 -4.49 -3.45 -16.41
N ARG A 234 -3.37 -4.16 -16.22
CA ARG A 234 -2.23 -3.63 -15.49
C ARG A 234 -1.01 -3.51 -16.40
N GLU A 235 -0.30 -2.40 -16.23
CA GLU A 235 0.99 -2.13 -16.87
C GLU A 235 2.03 -1.91 -15.79
N LEU A 236 3.13 -2.63 -15.86
CA LEU A 236 4.24 -2.58 -14.93
C LEU A 236 5.54 -2.38 -15.69
N PHE A 237 6.54 -1.83 -15.02
CA PHE A 237 7.80 -1.51 -15.65
C PHE A 237 8.96 -2.07 -14.84
N PHE A 238 9.92 -2.68 -15.53
CA PHE A 238 11.20 -3.09 -14.97
C PHE A 238 12.26 -2.10 -15.43
N GLU A 239 12.89 -1.43 -14.48
CA GLU A 239 14.01 -0.54 -14.76
C GLU A 239 15.22 -1.34 -15.21
N LEU A 240 15.84 -0.94 -16.32
CA LEU A 240 17.09 -1.53 -16.81
C LEU A 240 18.28 -0.84 -16.10
N PRO A 241 19.33 -1.61 -15.73
CA PRO A 241 20.52 -1.03 -15.11
C PRO A 241 21.20 0.02 -16.02
N GLU A 242 21.62 1.15 -15.47
CA GLU A 242 22.33 2.21 -16.19
C GLU A 242 23.63 1.71 -16.86
N GLU A 243 24.26 0.69 -16.28
CA GLU A 243 25.52 0.09 -16.75
C GLU A 243 25.30 -1.01 -17.81
N LEU A 244 24.04 -1.25 -18.24
CA LEU A 244 23.75 -2.27 -19.21
C LEU A 244 24.49 -1.98 -20.53
N ASN A 245 25.21 -2.98 -21.04
CA ASN A 245 25.96 -2.85 -22.28
C ASN A 245 25.07 -3.05 -23.52
N ALA A 246 25.37 -2.33 -24.60
CA ALA A 246 24.71 -2.57 -25.87
C ALA A 246 24.91 -4.02 -26.33
N SER A 247 23.84 -4.77 -26.47
CA SER A 247 23.84 -6.21 -26.80
C SER A 247 22.45 -6.70 -27.11
N LYS A 248 22.36 -7.95 -27.53
CA LYS A 248 21.10 -8.67 -27.64
C LYS A 248 20.78 -9.41 -26.34
N TYR A 249 19.59 -9.18 -25.81
CA TYR A 249 19.15 -9.75 -24.55
C TYR A 249 17.90 -10.64 -24.73
N ILE A 250 17.79 -11.63 -23.85
CA ILE A 250 16.53 -12.30 -23.56
C ILE A 250 16.13 -11.87 -22.14
N ALA A 251 14.96 -11.27 -22.00
CA ALA A 251 14.32 -11.02 -20.71
C ALA A 251 13.33 -12.16 -20.42
N THR A 252 13.41 -12.75 -19.23
CA THR A 252 12.47 -13.78 -18.77
C THR A 252 11.75 -13.23 -17.54
N ALA A 253 10.45 -12.97 -17.65
CA ALA A 253 9.60 -12.54 -16.56
C ALA A 253 8.83 -13.73 -15.98
N ILE A 254 8.91 -13.91 -14.66
CA ILE A 254 8.20 -14.95 -13.91
C ILE A 254 7.13 -14.26 -13.06
N PHE A 255 5.89 -14.61 -13.31
CA PHE A 255 4.72 -14.07 -12.63
C PHE A 255 4.29 -15.02 -11.51
N ASP A 256 4.66 -14.66 -10.27
CA ASP A 256 4.31 -15.41 -9.06
C ASP A 256 3.19 -14.66 -8.32
N TYR A 257 2.02 -15.28 -8.23
CA TYR A 257 0.87 -14.71 -7.54
C TYR A 257 0.21 -15.75 -6.64
N GLU A 258 -0.28 -15.25 -5.53
CA GLU A 258 -0.77 -16.08 -4.44
C GLU A 258 -1.85 -17.06 -4.88
N HIS A 259 -1.67 -18.34 -4.51
CA HIS A 259 -2.61 -19.43 -4.75
C HIS A 259 -2.83 -19.86 -6.21
N ALA A 260 -1.96 -19.46 -7.13
CA ALA A 260 -1.99 -20.01 -8.47
C ALA A 260 -1.52 -21.48 -8.48
N ALA A 261 -2.25 -22.31 -9.20
CA ALA A 261 -1.83 -23.72 -9.41
C ALA A 261 -0.62 -23.83 -10.35
N SER A 262 -0.27 -22.75 -11.06
CA SER A 262 0.84 -22.69 -12.02
C SER A 262 1.44 -21.28 -12.06
N VAL A 263 2.75 -21.23 -12.11
CA VAL A 263 3.51 -20.01 -12.40
C VAL A 263 3.32 -19.65 -13.87
N LYS A 264 3.08 -18.38 -14.19
CA LYS A 264 3.08 -17.88 -15.56
C LYS A 264 4.42 -17.24 -15.88
N MET A 265 4.84 -17.34 -17.14
CA MET A 265 6.12 -16.84 -17.60
C MET A 265 5.98 -16.21 -18.97
N ALA A 266 6.75 -15.16 -19.23
CA ALA A 266 6.91 -14.56 -20.55
C ALA A 266 8.37 -14.34 -20.86
N GLU A 267 8.73 -14.46 -22.14
CA GLU A 267 10.07 -14.17 -22.65
C GLU A 267 10.00 -13.09 -23.73
N LEU A 268 11.01 -12.23 -23.74
CA LEU A 268 11.19 -11.17 -24.71
C LEU A 268 12.65 -11.17 -25.19
N SER A 269 12.86 -11.23 -26.52
CA SER A 269 14.16 -10.95 -27.11
C SER A 269 14.18 -9.52 -27.62
N PHE A 270 15.22 -8.76 -27.28
CA PHE A 270 15.38 -7.37 -27.73
C PHE A 270 16.83 -6.99 -27.92
N ASP A 271 17.08 -6.02 -28.80
CA ASP A 271 18.38 -5.40 -28.99
C ASP A 271 18.41 -4.12 -28.16
N TYR A 272 19.34 -4.06 -27.20
CA TYR A 272 19.59 -2.88 -26.39
C TYR A 272 20.71 -2.06 -27.03
N GLU A 273 20.38 -0.83 -27.38
CA GLU A 273 21.31 0.17 -27.95
C GLU A 273 21.43 1.31 -26.93
N LYS A 274 22.66 1.71 -26.62
CA LYS A 274 22.96 2.74 -25.61
C LYS A 274 22.93 4.14 -26.23
#